data_389dd5512f757abac68994fecfe66474
#
_entry.id   389dd5512f757abac68994fecfe66474
#
_cell.length_a   1.000
_cell.length_b   1.000
_cell.length_c   1.000
_cell.angle_alpha   90.00
_cell.angle_beta   90.00
_cell.angle_gamma   90.00
#
_symmetry.space_group_name_H-M   'P 1'
#
loop_
_entity.id
_entity.type
_entity.pdbx_description
1 polymer ?
#
loop_
_entity_poly.entity_id
_entity_poly.type
_entity_poly.pdbx_seq_one_letter_code
_entity_poly.pdbx_strand_id
1 'polypeptide(L)'
;AILTVAMLSVVLCSHAQEQVQIRLVNGNGMEAVISNYGARLVSLTAHNWNGRLEPVVKGYTNKEEYLKDRTLGATLIYFGKNNEETLSGKMWELVSSDNQSVTLRYVTSQGENGLDGKLNATVTYTLSDQNALDVDYRVATTAETKLEVTNGICFNLSGEMHRSILKQHLWVD
;
A
#
# COMPACT_ATOMS: atom_id res chain seq x y z
N ALA A 1 22.51 51.79 -23.43
CA ALA A 1 21.94 51.02 -22.28
C ALA A 1 21.57 49.62 -22.77
N ILE A 2 22.38 48.62 -22.37
CA ILE A 2 22.16 47.23 -22.70
C ILE A 2 21.37 46.62 -21.53
N LEU A 3 20.12 46.23 -21.81
CA LEU A 3 19.24 45.58 -20.82
C LEU A 3 19.55 44.08 -20.84
N THR A 4 20.24 43.58 -19.81
CA THR A 4 20.52 42.16 -19.65
C THR A 4 19.30 41.54 -18.97
N VAL A 5 18.49 40.75 -19.72
CA VAL A 5 17.41 39.96 -19.18
C VAL A 5 18.03 38.69 -18.60
N ALA A 6 18.06 38.58 -17.28
CA ALA A 6 18.44 37.35 -16.60
C ALA A 6 17.27 36.37 -16.70
N MET A 7 17.41 35.32 -17.53
CA MET A 7 16.51 34.16 -17.52
C MET A 7 16.75 33.34 -16.24
N LEU A 8 15.81 33.44 -15.32
CA LEU A 8 15.77 32.56 -14.14
C LEU A 8 15.24 31.19 -14.60
N SER A 9 16.15 30.25 -14.85
CA SER A 9 15.78 28.86 -15.12
C SER A 9 15.32 28.22 -13.81
N VAL A 10 14.00 28.06 -13.64
CA VAL A 10 13.45 27.24 -12.60
C VAL A 10 13.73 25.77 -12.96
N VAL A 11 14.75 25.20 -12.33
CA VAL A 11 15.00 23.75 -12.38
C VAL A 11 13.90 23.11 -11.55
N LEU A 12 12.86 22.61 -12.21
CA LEU A 12 11.90 21.69 -11.60
C LEU A 12 12.65 20.37 -11.33
N CYS A 13 13.22 20.26 -10.14
CA CYS A 13 13.76 19.02 -9.65
C CYS A 13 12.57 18.09 -9.38
N SER A 14 12.22 17.23 -10.33
CA SER A 14 11.31 16.13 -10.08
C SER A 14 12.02 15.17 -9.12
N HIS A 15 11.76 15.28 -7.83
CA HIS A 15 12.19 14.28 -6.87
C HIS A 15 11.46 12.99 -7.25
N ALA A 16 12.19 11.99 -7.74
CA ALA A 16 11.67 10.63 -7.80
C ALA A 16 11.27 10.26 -6.37
N GLN A 17 10.00 9.94 -6.16
CA GLN A 17 9.48 9.60 -4.85
C GLN A 17 10.21 8.36 -4.35
N GLU A 18 10.94 8.49 -3.25
CA GLU A 18 11.73 7.40 -2.69
C GLU A 18 10.80 6.34 -2.08
N GLN A 19 11.18 5.07 -2.23
CA GLN A 19 10.48 3.99 -1.56
C GLN A 19 10.78 4.02 -0.07
N VAL A 20 9.73 4.22 0.73
CA VAL A 20 9.79 4.21 2.19
C VAL A 20 8.97 3.05 2.77
N GLN A 21 9.38 2.58 3.94
CA GLN A 21 8.63 1.66 4.76
C GLN A 21 8.29 2.33 6.08
N ILE A 22 7.03 2.27 6.46
CA ILE A 22 6.47 2.84 7.68
C ILE A 22 6.14 1.69 8.62
N ARG A 23 6.65 1.75 9.85
CA ARG A 23 6.39 0.76 10.88
C ARG A 23 5.34 1.31 11.84
N LEU A 24 4.24 0.59 11.99
CA LEU A 24 3.20 0.84 12.97
C LEU A 24 3.39 -0.12 14.14
N VAL A 25 3.15 0.38 15.37
CA VAL A 25 3.24 -0.43 16.59
C VAL A 25 2.10 -0.04 17.51
N ASN A 26 1.32 -1.02 17.96
CA ASN A 26 0.27 -0.76 18.94
C ASN A 26 0.78 -0.89 20.40
N GLY A 27 -0.07 -0.54 21.36
CA GLY A 27 0.26 -0.63 22.79
C GLY A 27 0.57 -2.04 23.31
N ASN A 28 0.20 -3.08 22.57
CA ASN A 28 0.46 -4.48 22.90
C ASN A 28 1.72 -5.04 22.19
N GLY A 29 2.43 -4.21 21.44
CA GLY A 29 3.66 -4.58 20.75
C GLY A 29 3.45 -5.30 19.40
N MET A 30 2.21 -5.44 18.90
CA MET A 30 2.00 -5.87 17.52
C MET A 30 2.59 -4.84 16.55
N GLU A 31 3.09 -5.34 15.43
CA GLU A 31 3.74 -4.50 14.42
C GLU A 31 3.17 -4.77 13.04
N ALA A 32 2.98 -3.69 12.28
CA ALA A 32 2.71 -3.74 10.86
C ALA A 32 3.74 -2.88 10.11
N VAL A 33 4.25 -3.38 8.99
CA VAL A 33 5.14 -2.60 8.11
C VAL A 33 4.43 -2.37 6.79
N ILE A 34 4.25 -1.10 6.44
CA ILE A 34 3.60 -0.65 5.22
C ILE A 34 4.62 0.02 4.31
N SER A 35 4.64 -0.33 3.02
CA SER A 35 5.45 0.34 2.01
C SER A 35 4.59 1.26 1.15
N ASN A 36 5.12 2.43 0.80
CA ASN A 36 4.48 3.33 -0.15
C ASN A 36 4.56 2.83 -1.62
N TYR A 37 5.34 1.80 -1.91
CA TYR A 37 5.32 1.12 -3.21
C TYR A 37 4.14 0.17 -3.29
N GLY A 38 3.11 0.52 -4.07
CA GLY A 38 1.85 -0.21 -4.18
C GLY A 38 0.96 -0.11 -2.94
N ALA A 39 1.24 0.83 -2.02
CA ALA A 39 0.54 0.98 -0.73
C ALA A 39 0.30 -0.38 -0.07
N ARG A 40 1.38 -1.15 0.14
CA ARG A 40 1.33 -2.58 0.50
C ARG A 40 1.64 -2.84 1.97
N LEU A 41 0.97 -3.84 2.50
CA LEU A 41 1.34 -4.47 3.76
C LEU A 41 2.52 -5.43 3.51
N VAL A 42 3.69 -5.10 4.06
CA VAL A 42 4.93 -5.88 3.91
C VAL A 42 5.03 -6.97 4.97
N SER A 43 4.66 -6.64 6.21
CA SER A 43 4.62 -7.60 7.31
C SER A 43 3.57 -7.23 8.34
N LEU A 44 3.07 -8.23 9.03
CA LEU A 44 2.22 -8.11 10.21
C LEU A 44 2.64 -9.18 11.20
N THR A 45 2.86 -8.79 12.46
CA THR A 45 3.05 -9.72 13.57
C THR A 45 1.82 -9.77 14.45
N ALA A 46 1.51 -10.92 14.98
CA ALA A 46 0.43 -11.10 15.94
C ALA A 46 0.86 -12.05 17.07
N HIS A 47 0.23 -11.91 18.24
CA HIS A 47 0.48 -12.82 19.36
C HIS A 47 -0.05 -14.21 19.06
N ASN A 48 0.80 -15.21 19.22
CA ASN A 48 0.37 -16.59 19.25
C ASN A 48 -0.27 -16.93 20.61
N TRP A 49 -0.76 -18.18 20.76
CA TRP A 49 -1.37 -18.67 22.00
C TRP A 49 -0.43 -18.68 23.23
N ASN A 50 0.90 -18.61 23.03
CA ASN A 50 1.91 -18.45 24.08
C ASN A 50 2.26 -16.97 24.39
N GLY A 51 1.58 -16.04 23.76
CA GLY A 51 1.87 -14.60 23.89
C GLY A 51 3.14 -14.13 23.15
N ARG A 52 3.71 -14.95 22.23
CA ARG A 52 4.85 -14.53 21.40
C ARG A 52 4.36 -13.86 20.13
N LEU A 53 5.01 -12.79 19.74
CA LEU A 53 4.78 -12.15 18.44
C LEU A 53 5.39 -12.99 17.32
N GLU A 54 4.58 -13.37 16.35
CA GLU A 54 4.97 -14.15 15.18
C GLU A 54 4.43 -13.53 13.91
N PRO A 55 5.13 -13.64 12.77
CA PRO A 55 4.64 -13.12 11.50
C PRO A 55 3.41 -13.91 11.02
N VAL A 56 2.39 -13.21 10.58
CA VAL A 56 1.13 -13.81 10.10
C VAL A 56 0.80 -13.45 8.66
N VAL A 57 1.64 -12.65 8.00
CA VAL A 57 1.46 -12.23 6.61
C VAL A 57 2.72 -12.56 5.81
N LYS A 58 2.53 -13.13 4.62
CA LYS A 58 3.61 -13.36 3.67
C LYS A 58 4.09 -12.03 3.08
N GLY A 59 5.38 -11.79 3.13
CA GLY A 59 6.05 -10.66 2.50
C GLY A 59 7.46 -11.04 2.07
N TYR A 60 8.07 -10.21 1.23
CA TYR A 60 9.45 -10.36 0.80
C TYR A 60 10.37 -9.47 1.63
N THR A 61 11.55 -9.98 1.94
CA THR A 61 12.62 -9.20 2.60
C THR A 61 13.30 -8.27 1.60
N ASN A 62 13.40 -8.70 0.34
CA ASN A 62 14.07 -7.98 -0.72
C ASN A 62 13.06 -7.19 -1.57
N LYS A 63 13.33 -5.89 -1.80
CA LYS A 63 12.48 -4.99 -2.59
C LYS A 63 12.34 -5.45 -4.05
N GLU A 64 13.39 -6.03 -4.63
CA GLU A 64 13.42 -6.50 -6.02
C GLU A 64 12.45 -7.65 -6.27
N GLU A 65 12.08 -8.42 -5.25
CA GLU A 65 11.09 -9.49 -5.38
C GLU A 65 9.69 -8.93 -5.64
N TYR A 66 9.36 -7.76 -5.08
CA TYR A 66 8.10 -7.08 -5.36
C TYR A 66 8.01 -6.50 -6.78
N LEU A 67 9.12 -6.34 -7.50
CA LEU A 67 9.10 -5.99 -8.92
C LEU A 67 8.62 -7.16 -9.79
N LYS A 68 8.84 -8.40 -9.32
CA LYS A 68 8.42 -9.64 -9.99
C LYS A 68 7.01 -10.06 -9.59
N ASP A 69 6.66 -9.85 -8.32
CA ASP A 69 5.32 -10.13 -7.77
C ASP A 69 4.73 -8.83 -7.21
N ARG A 70 4.13 -8.04 -8.10
CA ARG A 70 3.60 -6.71 -7.75
C ARG A 70 2.36 -6.76 -6.89
N THR A 71 1.64 -7.88 -6.89
CA THR A 71 0.35 -8.00 -6.23
C THR A 71 0.47 -8.35 -4.75
N LEU A 72 1.52 -9.07 -4.34
CA LEU A 72 1.68 -9.52 -2.96
C LEU A 72 1.65 -8.36 -1.95
N GLY A 73 0.68 -8.38 -1.06
CA GLY A 73 0.44 -7.37 -0.02
C GLY A 73 -0.04 -6.01 -0.50
N ALA A 74 -0.11 -5.78 -1.83
CA ALA A 74 -0.42 -4.48 -2.41
C ALA A 74 -1.91 -4.14 -2.35
N THR A 75 -2.20 -2.84 -2.36
CA THR A 75 -3.53 -2.31 -2.70
C THR A 75 -3.76 -2.48 -4.19
N LEU A 76 -4.81 -3.20 -4.56
CA LEU A 76 -5.18 -3.52 -5.93
C LEU A 76 -6.43 -2.75 -6.31
N ILE A 77 -6.33 -1.88 -7.32
CA ILE A 77 -7.46 -1.08 -7.82
C ILE A 77 -7.55 -1.28 -9.32
N TYR A 78 -8.67 -1.87 -9.75
CA TYR A 78 -9.01 -2.07 -11.16
C TYR A 78 -9.92 -0.94 -11.61
N PHE A 79 -9.58 -0.29 -12.70
CA PHE A 79 -10.32 0.85 -13.23
C PHE A 79 -10.02 1.10 -14.71
N GLY A 80 -10.74 2.08 -15.29
CA GLY A 80 -10.56 2.49 -16.68
C GLY A 80 -11.20 1.55 -17.69
N LYS A 81 -10.97 1.80 -18.99
CA LYS A 81 -11.62 1.06 -20.08
C LYS A 81 -11.25 -0.42 -20.11
N ASN A 82 -10.01 -0.74 -19.77
CA ASN A 82 -9.51 -2.11 -19.78
C ASN A 82 -9.76 -2.84 -18.45
N ASN A 83 -10.21 -2.13 -17.42
CA ASN A 83 -10.35 -2.66 -16.05
C ASN A 83 -9.07 -3.38 -15.58
N GLU A 84 -7.92 -2.75 -15.79
CA GLU A 84 -6.62 -3.29 -15.42
C GLU A 84 -6.15 -2.72 -14.08
N GLU A 85 -5.44 -3.55 -13.31
CA GLU A 85 -4.75 -3.12 -12.10
C GLU A 85 -3.36 -2.59 -12.48
N THR A 86 -3.07 -1.35 -12.11
CA THR A 86 -1.79 -0.70 -12.41
C THR A 86 -1.13 -0.05 -11.19
N LEU A 87 -1.87 0.12 -10.09
CA LEU A 87 -1.42 0.93 -8.95
C LEU A 87 -0.52 0.16 -7.98
N SER A 88 -0.49 -1.17 -8.04
CA SER A 88 0.40 -2.03 -7.23
C SER A 88 1.90 -1.81 -7.53
N GLY A 89 2.21 -1.32 -8.73
CA GLY A 89 3.57 -0.97 -9.16
C GLY A 89 3.90 0.52 -9.06
N LYS A 90 3.06 1.33 -8.43
CA LYS A 90 3.24 2.79 -8.32
C LYS A 90 3.76 3.18 -6.95
N MET A 91 4.46 4.32 -6.91
CA MET A 91 4.83 4.97 -5.67
C MET A 91 3.68 5.85 -5.19
N TRP A 92 3.19 5.60 -3.99
CA TRP A 92 2.13 6.38 -3.35
C TRP A 92 2.74 7.47 -2.48
N GLU A 93 2.07 8.61 -2.44
CA GLU A 93 2.42 9.73 -1.57
C GLU A 93 2.10 9.39 -0.12
N LEU A 94 3.04 9.62 0.80
CA LEU A 94 2.79 9.58 2.22
C LEU A 94 2.08 10.88 2.64
N VAL A 95 0.80 10.79 3.01
CA VAL A 95 -0.02 11.94 3.44
C VAL A 95 0.19 12.23 4.92
N SER A 96 0.13 11.18 5.74
CA SER A 96 0.33 11.29 7.19
C SER A 96 0.75 9.95 7.77
N SER A 97 1.47 9.97 8.88
CA SER A 97 1.76 8.78 9.69
C SER A 97 1.98 9.16 11.15
N ASP A 98 1.61 8.23 12.02
CA ASP A 98 1.95 8.22 13.43
C ASP A 98 2.36 6.79 13.87
N ASN A 99 2.38 6.50 15.15
CA ASN A 99 2.82 5.19 15.65
C ASN A 99 1.86 4.05 15.28
N GLN A 100 0.58 4.34 15.06
CA GLN A 100 -0.47 3.35 14.87
C GLN A 100 -1.21 3.48 13.54
N SER A 101 -0.98 4.56 12.77
CA SER A 101 -1.70 4.82 11.53
C SER A 101 -0.78 5.38 10.46
N VAL A 102 -1.08 5.03 9.20
CA VAL A 102 -0.46 5.62 8.02
C VAL A 102 -1.49 5.79 6.92
N THR A 103 -1.49 6.97 6.30
CA THR A 103 -2.33 7.29 5.15
C THR A 103 -1.46 7.52 3.92
N LEU A 104 -1.74 6.77 2.87
CA LEU A 104 -1.09 6.85 1.58
C LEU A 104 -2.10 7.28 0.51
N ARG A 105 -1.66 8.06 -0.48
CA ARG A 105 -2.48 8.57 -1.57
C ARG A 105 -1.80 8.37 -2.91
N TYR A 106 -2.60 8.05 -3.94
CA TYR A 106 -2.20 8.09 -5.33
C TYR A 106 -3.25 8.82 -6.17
N VAL A 107 -2.79 9.72 -7.03
CA VAL A 107 -3.65 10.43 -7.99
C VAL A 107 -3.15 10.11 -9.39
N THR A 108 -4.03 9.54 -10.22
CA THR A 108 -3.69 9.20 -11.60
C THR A 108 -3.51 10.47 -12.45
N SER A 109 -2.71 10.34 -13.50
CA SER A 109 -2.70 11.32 -14.58
C SER A 109 -4.03 11.28 -15.35
N GLN A 110 -4.35 12.37 -16.05
CA GLN A 110 -5.48 12.39 -16.99
C GLN A 110 -5.29 11.32 -18.06
N GLY A 111 -6.27 10.48 -18.29
CA GLY A 111 -6.22 9.40 -19.30
C GLY A 111 -5.47 8.14 -18.87
N GLU A 112 -4.94 8.06 -17.66
CA GLU A 112 -4.24 6.87 -17.18
C GLU A 112 -5.19 5.66 -17.19
N ASN A 113 -4.68 4.53 -17.69
CA ASN A 113 -5.44 3.29 -17.88
C ASN A 113 -6.75 3.46 -18.69
N GLY A 114 -6.79 4.42 -19.61
CA GLY A 114 -7.96 4.70 -20.44
C GLY A 114 -9.14 5.33 -19.68
N LEU A 115 -8.94 5.84 -18.48
CA LEU A 115 -9.94 6.63 -17.75
C LEU A 115 -10.04 8.02 -18.37
N ASP A 116 -11.24 8.44 -18.80
CA ASP A 116 -11.49 9.78 -19.38
C ASP A 116 -11.49 10.89 -18.30
N GLY A 117 -10.72 10.72 -17.23
CA GLY A 117 -10.63 11.58 -16.07
C GLY A 117 -9.41 11.25 -15.22
N LYS A 118 -9.53 11.54 -13.93
CA LYS A 118 -8.53 11.20 -12.91
C LYS A 118 -9.18 10.34 -11.83
N LEU A 119 -8.37 9.47 -11.23
CA LEU A 119 -8.72 8.72 -10.03
C LEU A 119 -7.86 9.26 -8.88
N ASN A 120 -8.47 9.45 -7.72
CA ASN A 120 -7.80 9.76 -6.46
C ASN A 120 -8.09 8.62 -5.50
N ALA A 121 -7.06 7.85 -5.17
CA ALA A 121 -7.13 6.75 -4.23
C ALA A 121 -6.38 7.10 -2.95
N THR A 122 -7.00 6.81 -1.82
CA THR A 122 -6.38 6.92 -0.49
C THR A 122 -6.58 5.59 0.22
N VAL A 123 -5.54 5.10 0.87
CA VAL A 123 -5.61 3.97 1.79
C VAL A 123 -5.05 4.37 3.14
N THR A 124 -5.77 4.02 4.20
CA THR A 124 -5.34 4.23 5.58
C THR A 124 -5.24 2.87 6.27
N TYR A 125 -4.08 2.57 6.79
CA TYR A 125 -3.84 1.43 7.67
C TYR A 125 -3.83 1.93 9.12
N THR A 126 -4.58 1.27 9.99
CA THR A 126 -4.61 1.58 11.44
C THR A 126 -4.44 0.30 12.24
N LEU A 127 -3.40 0.25 13.07
CA LEU A 127 -3.13 -0.87 13.98
C LEU A 127 -3.61 -0.50 15.38
N SER A 128 -4.79 -0.98 15.75
CA SER A 128 -5.44 -0.62 17.01
C SER A 128 -4.88 -1.38 18.21
N ASP A 129 -5.13 -0.85 19.42
CA ASP A 129 -4.78 -1.52 20.69
C ASP A 129 -5.67 -2.74 20.99
N GLN A 130 -6.74 -2.95 20.21
CA GLN A 130 -7.53 -4.18 20.20
C GLN A 130 -6.89 -5.31 19.38
N ASN A 131 -5.64 -5.11 18.89
CA ASN A 131 -4.91 -6.03 18.04
C ASN A 131 -5.60 -6.28 16.68
N ALA A 132 -6.27 -5.27 16.16
CA ALA A 132 -6.85 -5.27 14.82
C ALA A 132 -6.05 -4.38 13.88
N LEU A 133 -5.86 -4.84 12.64
CA LEU A 133 -5.39 -4.02 11.53
C LEU A 133 -6.58 -3.65 10.65
N ASP A 134 -6.99 -2.40 10.72
CA ASP A 134 -8.03 -1.83 9.89
C ASP A 134 -7.42 -1.26 8.61
N VAL A 135 -8.07 -1.48 7.46
CA VAL A 135 -7.66 -0.95 6.17
C VAL A 135 -8.86 -0.24 5.53
N ASP A 136 -8.82 1.09 5.52
CA ASP A 136 -9.84 1.94 4.91
C ASP A 136 -9.40 2.36 3.50
N TYR A 137 -10.25 2.09 2.50
CA TYR A 137 -10.04 2.48 1.12
C TYR A 137 -11.03 3.58 0.73
N ARG A 138 -10.53 4.69 0.20
CA ARG A 138 -11.35 5.77 -0.36
C ARG A 138 -10.90 6.05 -1.78
N VAL A 139 -11.80 5.87 -2.72
CA VAL A 139 -11.53 6.10 -4.14
C VAL A 139 -12.59 7.02 -4.72
N ALA A 140 -12.15 8.08 -5.38
CA ALA A 140 -12.99 9.00 -6.11
C ALA A 140 -12.47 9.17 -7.54
N THR A 141 -13.40 9.32 -8.49
CA THR A 141 -13.08 9.54 -9.91
C THR A 141 -13.76 10.81 -10.42
N THR A 142 -13.14 11.47 -11.40
CA THR A 142 -13.72 12.63 -12.09
C THR A 142 -14.48 12.25 -13.36
N ALA A 143 -14.48 10.96 -13.73
CA ALA A 143 -15.23 10.40 -14.84
C ALA A 143 -15.84 9.06 -14.44
N GLU A 144 -16.95 8.68 -15.07
CA GLU A 144 -17.58 7.39 -14.84
C GLU A 144 -16.64 6.24 -15.23
N THR A 145 -16.53 5.25 -14.35
CA THR A 145 -15.72 4.05 -14.59
C THR A 145 -16.21 2.89 -13.73
N LYS A 146 -16.00 1.67 -14.21
CA LYS A 146 -16.08 0.49 -13.36
C LYS A 146 -14.89 0.52 -12.41
N LEU A 147 -15.14 0.22 -11.13
CA LEU A 147 -14.14 0.26 -10.06
C LEU A 147 -14.24 -1.01 -9.23
N GLU A 148 -13.10 -1.68 -9.04
CA GLU A 148 -12.95 -2.77 -8.09
C GLU A 148 -11.75 -2.50 -7.19
N VAL A 149 -11.90 -2.68 -5.89
CA VAL A 149 -10.84 -2.47 -4.89
C VAL A 149 -10.68 -3.73 -4.08
N THR A 150 -9.45 -4.19 -3.96
CA THR A 150 -9.08 -5.34 -3.13
C THR A 150 -7.61 -5.19 -2.67
N ASN A 151 -7.09 -6.21 -2.02
CA ASN A 151 -5.67 -6.27 -1.65
C ASN A 151 -5.09 -7.66 -1.94
N GLY A 152 -3.77 -7.73 -2.07
CA GLY A 152 -3.02 -8.96 -2.27
C GLY A 152 -2.43 -9.54 -0.98
N ILE A 153 -3.01 -9.29 0.18
CA ILE A 153 -2.51 -9.79 1.47
C ILE A 153 -2.69 -11.30 1.53
N CYS A 154 -1.60 -12.02 1.81
CA CYS A 154 -1.60 -13.47 1.99
C CYS A 154 -1.29 -13.81 3.45
N PHE A 155 -2.26 -14.40 4.15
CA PHE A 155 -2.11 -14.79 5.54
C PHE A 155 -1.55 -16.20 5.69
N ASN A 156 -0.68 -16.39 6.69
CA ASN A 156 -0.26 -17.67 7.18
C ASN A 156 -0.18 -17.63 8.72
N LEU A 157 -1.20 -18.16 9.39
CA LEU A 157 -1.34 -18.10 10.85
C LEU A 157 -0.48 -19.13 11.58
N SER A 158 0.40 -19.86 10.89
CA SER A 158 1.33 -20.80 11.54
C SER A 158 2.50 -20.13 12.25
N GLY A 159 2.71 -18.82 12.04
CA GLY A 159 3.88 -18.09 12.52
C GLY A 159 5.16 -18.40 11.75
N GLU A 160 5.14 -19.36 10.83
CA GLU A 160 6.27 -19.77 10.00
C GLU A 160 5.86 -19.73 8.52
N MET A 161 6.37 -18.76 7.77
CA MET A 161 5.95 -18.48 6.39
C MET A 161 6.21 -19.63 5.40
N HIS A 162 7.12 -20.56 5.72
CA HIS A 162 7.39 -21.74 4.90
C HIS A 162 6.46 -22.94 5.20
N ARG A 163 5.69 -22.91 6.29
CA ARG A 163 4.74 -23.99 6.60
C ARG A 163 3.53 -23.93 5.68
N SER A 164 3.00 -25.11 5.40
CA SER A 164 1.75 -25.27 4.63
C SER A 164 0.55 -24.69 5.40
N ILE A 165 -0.31 -23.95 4.67
CA ILE A 165 -1.57 -23.42 5.17
C ILE A 165 -2.73 -24.45 5.16
N LEU A 166 -2.52 -25.65 4.62
CA LEU A 166 -3.56 -26.66 4.41
C LEU A 166 -4.22 -27.18 5.69
N LYS A 167 -3.64 -26.89 6.86
CA LYS A 167 -4.22 -27.24 8.17
C LYS A 167 -4.96 -26.06 8.82
N GLN A 168 -5.00 -24.91 8.17
CA GLN A 168 -5.75 -23.75 8.65
C GLN A 168 -7.23 -23.94 8.30
N HIS A 169 -8.11 -23.43 9.17
CA HIS A 169 -9.54 -23.46 8.96
C HIS A 169 -10.03 -22.08 8.56
N LEU A 170 -10.77 -22.02 7.45
CA LEU A 170 -11.49 -20.83 7.02
C LEU A 170 -12.97 -21.01 7.39
N TRP A 171 -13.49 -20.07 8.16
CA TRP A 171 -14.92 -19.97 8.44
C TRP A 171 -15.49 -18.78 7.67
N VAL A 172 -16.59 -19.01 6.97
CA VAL A 172 -17.30 -17.98 6.19
C VAL A 172 -18.80 -18.11 6.52
N ASP A 173 -19.41 -17.02 6.97
CA ASP A 173 -20.87 -16.92 7.21
C ASP A 173 -21.61 -16.57 5.92
#